data_d2f8056c0c4fc294eaf020caf9c01353
#
_entry.id   d2f8056c0c4fc294eaf020caf9c01353
#
_cell.length_a   1.000
_cell.length_b   1.000
_cell.length_c   1.000
_cell.angle_alpha   90.00
_cell.angle_beta   90.00
_cell.angle_gamma   90.00
#
_symmetry.space_group_name_H-M   'P 1'
#
loop_
_entity.id
_entity.type
_entity.pdbx_description
1 polymer ?
#
loop_
_entity_poly.entity_id
_entity_poly.type
_entity_poly.pdbx_seq_one_letter_code
_entity_poly.pdbx_strand_id
1 'polypeptide(L)'
;MTELTDFQRKTEEIYPGISLRFWEPLEKHTSFRIGGPAEVMAFPKNSGELGQLLNKSVLLDCKPVILGAGTNVLAPDEGLRGLVICLKDCLDGLVRVDETHIRAMAGVTMTRLAMFAAREGLSGLEFAHGIPG
;
A
#
# COMPACT_ATOMS: atom_id res chain seq x y z
N MET A 1 -18.52 1.03 22.49
CA MET A 1 -18.38 1.33 21.07
C MET A 1 -17.75 2.70 20.89
N THR A 2 -16.65 2.78 20.14
CA THR A 2 -15.95 4.05 19.94
C THR A 2 -16.63 4.86 18.84
N GLU A 3 -16.92 6.11 19.09
CA GLU A 3 -17.45 6.99 18.06
C GLU A 3 -16.39 7.28 16.99
N LEU A 4 -16.83 7.47 15.77
CA LEU A 4 -15.95 7.83 14.67
C LEU A 4 -15.45 9.27 14.86
N THR A 5 -14.20 9.51 14.53
CA THR A 5 -13.66 10.87 14.47
C THR A 5 -14.30 11.63 13.31
N ASP A 6 -14.22 12.96 13.34
CA ASP A 6 -14.70 13.77 12.22
C ASP A 6 -13.98 13.39 10.93
N PHE A 7 -12.68 13.11 11.01
CA PHE A 7 -11.88 12.66 9.87
C PHE A 7 -12.40 11.33 9.32
N GLN A 8 -12.70 10.38 10.20
CA GLN A 8 -13.23 9.06 9.77
C GLN A 8 -14.58 9.22 9.09
N ARG A 9 -15.49 10.03 9.63
CA ARG A 9 -16.80 10.28 8.99
C ARG A 9 -16.65 10.90 7.62
N LYS A 10 -15.80 11.91 7.52
CA LYS A 10 -15.56 12.60 6.25
C LYS A 10 -14.97 11.68 5.21
N THR A 11 -14.03 10.83 5.63
CA THR A 11 -13.40 9.84 4.74
C THR A 11 -14.45 8.86 4.21
N GLU A 12 -15.31 8.37 5.08
CA GLU A 12 -16.38 7.45 4.70
C GLU A 12 -17.33 8.07 3.68
N GLU A 13 -17.67 9.34 3.82
CA GLU A 13 -18.53 10.06 2.87
C GLU A 13 -17.87 10.26 1.51
N ILE A 14 -16.57 10.57 1.50
CA ILE A 14 -15.83 10.89 0.26
C ILE A 14 -15.55 9.64 -0.55
N TYR A 15 -15.35 8.50 0.09
CA TYR A 15 -14.93 7.26 -0.57
C TYR A 15 -15.95 6.13 -0.42
N PRO A 16 -17.19 6.31 -0.89
CA PRO A 16 -18.14 5.20 -0.87
C PRO A 16 -17.67 4.09 -1.80
N GLY A 17 -17.72 2.86 -1.34
CA GLY A 17 -17.33 1.72 -2.15
C GLY A 17 -15.86 1.33 -2.07
N ILE A 18 -14.99 2.15 -1.49
CA ILE A 18 -13.60 1.78 -1.23
C ILE A 18 -13.52 1.14 0.15
N SER A 19 -12.78 0.03 0.27
CA SER A 19 -12.61 -0.66 1.55
C SER A 19 -11.80 0.20 2.50
N LEU A 20 -12.40 0.57 3.62
CA LEU A 20 -11.77 1.36 4.68
C LEU A 20 -11.84 0.59 5.99
N ARG A 21 -10.78 0.71 6.80
CA ARG A 21 -10.78 0.23 8.18
C ARG A 21 -10.33 1.35 9.09
N PHE A 22 -11.02 1.49 10.21
CA PHE A 22 -10.75 2.54 11.19
C PHE A 22 -9.97 1.96 12.36
N TRP A 23 -8.98 2.71 12.83
CA TRP A 23 -8.10 2.28 13.92
C TRP A 23 -7.46 0.92 13.65
N GLU A 24 -7.08 0.69 12.38
CA GLU A 24 -6.45 -0.56 11.97
C GLU A 24 -5.04 -0.64 12.52
N PRO A 25 -4.70 -1.72 13.26
CA PRO A 25 -3.36 -1.87 13.81
C PRO A 25 -2.30 -1.99 12.71
N LEU A 26 -1.33 -1.07 12.72
CA LEU A 26 -0.23 -1.10 11.76
C LEU A 26 0.65 -2.34 11.94
N GLU A 27 0.73 -2.87 13.16
CA GLU A 27 1.50 -4.09 13.44
C GLU A 27 1.07 -5.28 12.59
N LYS A 28 -0.18 -5.31 12.13
CA LYS A 28 -0.68 -6.37 11.24
C LYS A 28 -0.19 -6.24 9.81
N HIS A 29 0.37 -5.09 9.46
CA HIS A 29 0.74 -4.75 8.09
C HIS A 29 2.22 -4.45 7.92
N THR A 30 3.03 -4.75 8.93
CA THR A 30 4.48 -4.57 8.89
C THR A 30 5.17 -5.88 9.27
N SER A 31 6.33 -6.14 8.65
CA SER A 31 7.11 -7.34 8.94
C SER A 31 7.70 -7.32 10.34
N PHE A 32 7.96 -6.14 10.89
CA PHE A 32 8.47 -5.99 12.25
C PHE A 32 7.40 -6.22 13.31
N ARG A 33 6.12 -6.29 12.90
CA ARG A 33 4.97 -6.52 13.78
C ARG A 33 4.88 -5.55 14.94
N ILE A 34 5.23 -4.30 14.69
CA ILE A 34 5.08 -3.20 15.64
C ILE A 34 4.39 -2.04 14.96
N GLY A 35 3.69 -1.25 15.76
CA GLY A 35 2.97 -0.08 15.31
C GLY A 35 1.57 -0.01 15.89
N GLY A 36 1.16 1.20 16.25
CA GLY A 36 -0.17 1.47 16.76
C GLY A 36 -1.22 1.54 15.65
N PRO A 37 -2.42 2.04 15.97
CA PRO A 37 -3.51 2.05 15.01
C PRO A 37 -3.40 3.19 13.99
N ALA A 38 -3.78 2.92 12.75
CA ALA A 38 -4.00 3.94 11.73
C ALA A 38 -5.44 4.45 11.86
N GLU A 39 -5.62 5.75 11.90
CA GLU A 39 -6.95 6.35 12.05
C GLU A 39 -7.89 5.87 10.93
N VAL A 40 -7.43 5.93 9.67
CA VAL A 40 -8.13 5.36 8.53
C VAL A 40 -7.10 4.62 7.66
N MET A 41 -7.34 3.36 7.39
CA MET A 41 -6.56 2.61 6.41
C MET A 41 -7.47 2.23 5.24
N ALA A 42 -7.05 2.61 4.03
CA ALA A 42 -7.77 2.31 2.80
C ALA A 42 -7.08 1.18 2.05
N PHE A 43 -7.90 0.30 1.47
CA PHE A 43 -7.43 -0.85 0.71
C PHE A 43 -7.98 -0.78 -0.72
N PRO A 44 -7.35 0.01 -1.61
CA PRO A 44 -7.80 0.07 -3.00
C PRO A 44 -7.58 -1.27 -3.69
N LYS A 45 -8.51 -1.65 -4.56
CA LYS A 45 -8.47 -2.92 -5.30
C LYS A 45 -7.84 -2.77 -6.67
N ASN A 46 -7.74 -1.54 -7.18
CA ASN A 46 -7.25 -1.28 -8.53
C ASN A 46 -6.72 0.15 -8.61
N SER A 47 -6.12 0.48 -9.75
CA SER A 47 -5.55 1.81 -9.98
C SER A 47 -6.62 2.92 -9.99
N GLY A 48 -7.85 2.59 -10.38
CA GLY A 48 -8.95 3.56 -10.36
C GLY A 48 -9.30 3.99 -8.94
N GLU A 49 -9.43 3.04 -8.03
CA GLU A 49 -9.69 3.35 -6.62
C GLU A 49 -8.52 4.10 -5.99
N LEU A 50 -7.29 3.70 -6.31
CA LEU A 50 -6.10 4.42 -5.84
C LEU A 50 -6.11 5.86 -6.35
N GLY A 51 -6.46 6.07 -7.62
CA GLY A 51 -6.58 7.39 -8.19
C GLY A 51 -7.59 8.26 -7.45
N GLN A 52 -8.75 7.70 -7.10
CA GLN A 52 -9.76 8.41 -6.31
C GLN A 52 -9.22 8.79 -4.93
N LEU A 53 -8.52 7.87 -4.26
CA LEU A 53 -7.94 8.13 -2.94
C LEU A 53 -6.97 9.31 -3.00
N LEU A 54 -6.10 9.32 -4.00
CA LEU A 54 -5.09 10.37 -4.14
C LEU A 54 -5.70 11.70 -4.57
N ASN A 55 -6.62 11.67 -5.55
CA ASN A 55 -7.20 12.90 -6.07
C ASN A 55 -8.10 13.61 -5.07
N LYS A 56 -8.87 12.85 -4.28
CA LYS A 56 -9.79 13.41 -3.30
C LYS A 56 -9.16 13.66 -1.95
N SER A 57 -7.91 13.26 -1.73
CA SER A 57 -7.24 13.47 -0.44
C SER A 57 -7.10 14.95 -0.09
N VAL A 58 -7.09 15.83 -1.09
CA VAL A 58 -7.07 17.27 -0.88
C VAL A 58 -8.29 17.73 -0.09
N LEU A 59 -9.43 17.06 -0.26
CA LEU A 59 -10.66 17.38 0.48
C LEU A 59 -10.56 17.03 1.96
N LEU A 60 -9.61 16.16 2.32
CA LEU A 60 -9.36 15.76 3.70
C LEU A 60 -8.30 16.63 4.37
N ASP A 61 -7.69 17.54 3.61
CA ASP A 61 -6.59 18.38 4.09
C ASP A 61 -5.49 17.56 4.74
N CYS A 62 -5.13 16.45 4.12
CA CYS A 62 -4.08 15.58 4.62
C CYS A 62 -3.24 15.01 3.47
N LYS A 63 -1.99 14.69 3.81
CA LYS A 63 -1.09 13.94 2.92
C LYS A 63 -1.23 12.46 3.26
N PRO A 64 -1.73 11.63 2.35
CA PRO A 64 -1.83 10.21 2.66
C PRO A 64 -0.45 9.56 2.77
N VAL A 65 -0.35 8.58 3.66
CA VAL A 65 0.84 7.74 3.79
C VAL A 65 0.61 6.48 2.97
N ILE A 66 1.55 6.16 2.10
CA ILE A 66 1.46 4.96 1.26
C ILE A 66 2.22 3.83 1.92
N LEU A 67 1.53 2.70 2.12
CA LEU A 67 2.11 1.50 2.71
C LEU A 67 2.11 0.38 1.66
N GLY A 68 3.29 -0.13 1.33
CA GLY A 68 3.42 -1.29 0.45
C GLY A 68 3.27 -2.60 1.23
N ALA A 69 4.20 -3.54 1.03
CA ALA A 69 4.19 -4.80 1.76
C ALA A 69 4.58 -4.67 3.25
N GLY A 70 5.04 -3.51 3.68
CA GLY A 70 5.42 -3.28 5.07
C GLY A 70 6.70 -3.95 5.51
N THR A 71 7.57 -4.35 4.56
CA THR A 71 8.78 -5.12 4.84
C THR A 71 9.96 -4.28 5.29
N ASN A 72 9.87 -2.96 5.14
CA ASN A 72 10.93 -2.04 5.54
C ASN A 72 10.34 -0.77 6.19
N VAL A 73 9.38 -0.98 7.09
CA VAL A 73 8.66 0.10 7.75
C VAL A 73 8.68 -0.13 9.26
N LEU A 74 9.07 0.90 9.98
CA LEU A 74 8.97 0.94 11.43
C LEU A 74 7.87 1.92 11.80
N ALA A 75 6.69 1.40 12.12
CA ALA A 75 5.52 2.22 12.43
C ALA A 75 5.56 2.67 13.90
N PRO A 76 5.09 3.90 14.18
CA PRO A 76 5.10 4.43 15.55
C PRO A 76 4.10 3.70 16.45
N ASP A 77 4.44 3.57 17.73
CA ASP A 77 3.58 2.91 18.72
C ASP A 77 2.26 3.66 18.93
N GLU A 78 2.28 4.97 18.82
CA GLU A 78 1.09 5.81 18.94
C GLU A 78 0.16 5.72 17.74
N GLY A 79 0.62 5.10 16.66
CA GLY A 79 -0.14 4.99 15.42
C GLY A 79 -0.01 6.22 14.53
N LEU A 80 -0.87 6.29 13.52
CA LEU A 80 -0.88 7.36 12.54
C LEU A 80 -2.26 7.99 12.46
N ARG A 81 -2.31 9.33 12.54
CA ARG A 81 -3.53 10.08 12.23
C ARG A 81 -3.62 10.33 10.74
N GLY A 82 -4.84 10.45 10.22
CA GLY A 82 -5.09 10.68 8.82
C GLY A 82 -5.24 9.41 8.03
N LEU A 83 -4.92 9.47 6.73
CA LEU A 83 -5.18 8.40 5.78
C LEU A 83 -3.91 7.61 5.48
N VAL A 84 -3.96 6.31 5.68
CA VAL A 84 -2.94 5.36 5.23
C VAL A 84 -3.54 4.55 4.08
N ILE A 85 -2.85 4.49 2.96
CA ILE A 85 -3.28 3.71 1.79
C ILE A 85 -2.40 2.47 1.69
N CYS A 86 -3.00 1.31 1.85
CA CYS A 86 -2.30 0.03 1.78
C CYS A 86 -2.42 -0.55 0.36
N LEU A 87 -1.29 -0.76 -0.31
CA LEU A 87 -1.25 -1.23 -1.69
C LEU A 87 -1.22 -2.76 -1.81
N LYS A 88 -1.44 -3.47 -0.72
CA LYS A 88 -1.32 -4.92 -0.66
C LYS A 88 -2.08 -5.65 -1.78
N ASP A 89 -3.31 -5.21 -2.08
CA ASP A 89 -4.17 -5.84 -3.08
C ASP A 89 -4.31 -4.99 -4.35
N CYS A 90 -3.34 -4.11 -4.59
CA CYS A 90 -3.38 -3.12 -5.65
C CYS A 90 -2.02 -3.04 -6.32
N LEU A 91 -2.00 -2.71 -7.62
CA LEU A 91 -0.79 -2.47 -8.38
C LEU A 91 0.17 -3.67 -8.38
N ASP A 92 -0.37 -4.87 -8.60
CA ASP A 92 0.40 -6.11 -8.61
C ASP A 92 0.73 -6.62 -10.01
N GLY A 93 0.54 -5.80 -11.05
CA GLY A 93 0.80 -6.17 -12.43
C GLY A 93 2.28 -6.35 -12.72
N LEU A 94 2.59 -7.37 -13.52
CA LEU A 94 3.95 -7.74 -13.86
C LEU A 94 3.96 -8.26 -15.29
N VAL A 95 4.61 -7.52 -16.21
CA VAL A 95 4.54 -7.77 -17.64
C VAL A 95 5.93 -7.60 -18.26
N ARG A 96 6.31 -8.55 -19.13
CA ARG A 96 7.47 -8.36 -20.00
C ARG A 96 7.07 -7.43 -21.14
N VAL A 97 7.82 -6.34 -21.31
CA VAL A 97 7.54 -5.32 -22.32
C VAL A 97 8.25 -5.65 -23.64
N ASP A 98 9.50 -6.06 -23.57
CA ASP A 98 10.32 -6.42 -24.71
C ASP A 98 11.45 -7.37 -24.30
N GLU A 99 12.47 -7.54 -25.14
CA GLU A 99 13.55 -8.49 -24.88
C GLU A 99 14.38 -8.17 -23.64
N THR A 100 14.37 -6.92 -23.18
CA THR A 100 15.24 -6.48 -22.08
C THR A 100 14.51 -5.74 -20.98
N HIS A 101 13.20 -5.55 -21.10
CA HIS A 101 12.43 -4.72 -20.16
C HIS A 101 11.24 -5.46 -19.55
N ILE A 102 11.08 -5.26 -18.26
CA ILE A 102 9.91 -5.71 -17.50
C ILE A 102 9.25 -4.49 -16.90
N ARG A 103 7.92 -4.43 -16.97
CA ARG A 103 7.13 -3.44 -16.23
C ARG A 103 6.57 -4.09 -14.99
N ALA A 104 6.89 -3.54 -13.82
CA ALA A 104 6.34 -4.00 -12.56
C ALA A 104 5.60 -2.84 -11.89
N MET A 105 4.37 -3.09 -11.46
CA MET A 105 3.63 -2.10 -10.70
C MET A 105 4.15 -2.07 -9.25
N ALA A 106 3.85 -0.98 -8.56
CA ALA A 106 4.46 -0.68 -7.25
C ALA A 106 4.12 -1.69 -6.14
N GLY A 107 3.06 -2.47 -6.31
CA GLY A 107 2.67 -3.50 -5.34
C GLY A 107 3.39 -4.84 -5.52
N VAL A 108 4.21 -4.98 -6.56
CA VAL A 108 4.97 -6.22 -6.82
C VAL A 108 6.16 -6.28 -5.86
N THR A 109 6.34 -7.45 -5.20
CA THR A 109 7.50 -7.64 -4.31
C THR A 109 8.78 -7.81 -5.13
N MET A 110 9.92 -7.47 -4.53
CA MET A 110 11.22 -7.65 -5.18
C MET A 110 11.51 -9.12 -5.47
N THR A 111 11.13 -10.02 -4.57
CA THR A 111 11.27 -11.46 -4.79
C THR A 111 10.49 -11.93 -6.00
N ARG A 112 9.23 -11.51 -6.12
CA ARG A 112 8.38 -11.88 -7.26
C ARG A 112 8.94 -11.35 -8.57
N LEU A 113 9.45 -10.12 -8.57
CA LEU A 113 10.06 -9.52 -9.74
C LEU A 113 11.32 -10.29 -10.17
N ALA A 114 12.19 -10.61 -9.22
CA ALA A 114 13.42 -11.35 -9.51
C ALA A 114 13.12 -12.74 -10.06
N MET A 115 12.14 -13.44 -9.50
CA MET A 115 11.72 -14.76 -9.98
C MET A 115 11.11 -14.70 -11.38
N PHE A 116 10.33 -13.66 -11.65
CA PHE A 116 9.76 -13.46 -12.99
C PHE A 116 10.85 -13.22 -14.02
N ALA A 117 11.83 -12.35 -13.70
CA ALA A 117 12.97 -12.10 -14.58
C ALA A 117 13.74 -13.39 -14.89
N ALA A 118 13.97 -14.22 -13.87
CA ALA A 118 14.66 -15.50 -14.05
C ALA A 118 13.88 -16.45 -14.98
N ARG A 119 12.57 -16.54 -14.80
CA ARG A 119 11.71 -17.37 -15.66
C ARG A 119 11.72 -16.89 -17.10
N GLU A 120 11.83 -15.58 -17.30
CA GLU A 120 11.88 -14.99 -18.65
C GLU A 120 13.31 -14.97 -19.23
N GLY A 121 14.28 -15.54 -18.52
CA GLY A 121 15.66 -15.59 -18.98
C GLY A 121 16.39 -14.25 -18.95
N LEU A 122 15.92 -13.30 -18.16
CA LEU A 122 16.52 -11.98 -18.04
C LEU A 122 17.44 -11.95 -16.82
N SER A 123 18.69 -11.51 -17.02
CA SER A 123 19.67 -11.35 -15.96
C SER A 123 19.72 -9.90 -15.46
N GLY A 124 20.34 -9.69 -14.31
CA GLY A 124 20.58 -8.37 -13.74
C GLY A 124 19.79 -8.07 -12.48
N LEU A 125 18.80 -8.90 -12.13
CA LEU A 125 17.98 -8.69 -10.93
C LEU A 125 18.22 -9.73 -9.84
N GLU A 126 19.21 -10.59 -9.99
CA GLU A 126 19.49 -11.66 -9.03
C GLU A 126 19.78 -11.12 -7.64
N PHE A 127 20.46 -9.96 -7.56
CA PHE A 127 20.78 -9.30 -6.29
C PHE A 127 19.53 -8.82 -5.55
N ALA A 128 18.42 -8.63 -6.26
CA ALA A 128 17.21 -8.05 -5.67
C ALA A 128 16.43 -9.06 -4.83
N HIS A 129 16.74 -10.34 -4.94
CA HIS A 129 16.09 -11.38 -4.15
C HIS A 129 16.44 -11.19 -2.67
N GLY A 130 15.43 -11.03 -1.83
CA GLY A 130 15.63 -10.81 -0.41
C GLY A 130 15.76 -9.35 0.01
N ILE A 131 15.78 -8.40 -0.91
CA ILE A 131 15.69 -6.99 -0.56
C ILE A 131 14.25 -6.69 -0.10
N PRO A 132 14.07 -6.04 1.08
CA PRO A 132 12.73 -5.66 1.54
C PRO A 132 12.03 -4.72 0.56
N GLY A 133 10.76 -5.00 0.29
CA GLY A 133 9.97 -4.13 -0.62
C GLY A 133 8.86 -4.85 -1.33
#